data_0514749b0616b065ec46e8b114554879
#
_entry.id   0514749b0616b065ec46e8b114554879
#
_cell.length_a   1.000
_cell.length_b   1.000
_cell.length_c   1.000
_cell.angle_alpha   90.00
_cell.angle_beta   90.00
_cell.angle_gamma   90.00
#
_symmetry.space_group_name_H-M   'P 1'
#
loop_
_entity.id
_entity.type
_entity.pdbx_description
1 polymer ?
#
loop_
_entity_poly.entity_id
_entity_poly.type
_entity_poly.pdbx_seq_one_letter_code
_entity_poly.pdbx_strand_id
1 'polypeptide(L)'
;MSWDSPRRSPYPSSDDAMRRRSDEDLMREALREAEQAREEGEVPIGAVVVSPDGEIIGRGHNQTEGLRDVTAHAEMIALTSAQGHLGAKLLTDCTLYVTIEPCVMCAGAIRWCRPARLVWGADEPKVGFTTVSREILHPRTEVTSGILADDCRELMSRFFRERR
;
A
#
# COMPACT_ATOMS: atom_id res chain seq x y z
N MET A 1 19.93 44.61 2.57
CA MET A 1 19.79 43.35 1.83
C MET A 1 18.42 42.75 2.16
N SER A 2 17.46 42.89 1.26
CA SER A 2 16.14 42.28 1.41
C SER A 2 16.20 40.84 0.83
N TRP A 3 16.03 39.88 1.68
CA TRP A 3 15.82 38.49 1.28
C TRP A 3 14.35 38.29 1.04
N ASP A 4 13.87 38.69 -0.12
CA ASP A 4 12.54 38.29 -0.60
C ASP A 4 12.68 36.97 -1.33
N SER A 5 12.69 35.89 -0.56
CA SER A 5 12.38 34.59 -1.13
C SER A 5 10.87 34.56 -1.45
N PRO A 6 10.48 34.29 -2.69
CA PRO A 6 9.07 34.21 -3.02
C PRO A 6 8.44 33.11 -2.16
N ARG A 7 7.49 33.50 -1.33
CA ARG A 7 6.70 32.56 -0.54
C ARG A 7 5.98 31.62 -1.54
N ARG A 8 6.29 30.35 -1.45
CA ARG A 8 5.53 29.37 -2.25
C ARG A 8 4.06 29.48 -1.89
N SER A 9 3.26 29.56 -2.91
CA SER A 9 1.78 29.55 -2.75
C SER A 9 1.38 28.32 -1.92
N PRO A 10 0.50 28.46 -0.92
CA PRO A 10 -0.03 27.31 -0.19
C PRO A 10 -0.97 26.45 -1.06
N TYR A 11 -1.29 26.90 -2.26
CA TYR A 11 -2.11 26.14 -3.21
C TYR A 11 -1.21 25.47 -4.23
N PRO A 12 -1.42 24.17 -4.51
CA PRO A 12 -0.67 23.47 -5.56
C PRO A 12 -0.90 24.19 -6.90
N SER A 13 0.16 24.36 -7.68
CA SER A 13 0.04 24.87 -9.03
C SER A 13 -0.76 23.88 -9.89
N SER A 14 -1.33 24.38 -11.00
CA SER A 14 -1.99 23.51 -11.98
C SER A 14 -1.05 22.39 -12.48
N ASP A 15 0.26 22.69 -12.56
CA ASP A 15 1.29 21.72 -12.96
C ASP A 15 1.52 20.66 -11.86
N ASP A 16 1.45 21.04 -10.58
CA ASP A 16 1.56 20.09 -9.46
C ASP A 16 0.35 19.18 -9.38
N ALA A 17 -0.86 19.70 -9.69
CA ALA A 17 -2.08 18.91 -9.75
C ALA A 17 -2.03 17.89 -10.91
N MET A 18 -1.42 18.26 -12.06
CA MET A 18 -1.23 17.37 -13.21
C MET A 18 -0.14 16.31 -12.97
N ARG A 19 0.79 16.52 -12.03
CA ARG A 19 1.86 15.58 -11.67
C ARG A 19 1.48 14.60 -10.57
N ARG A 20 0.36 14.81 -9.87
CA ARG A 20 -0.11 13.87 -8.85
C ARG A 20 -0.64 12.61 -9.52
N ARG A 21 -0.03 11.47 -9.17
CA ARG A 21 -0.50 10.16 -9.59
C ARG A 21 -1.86 9.88 -8.99
N SER A 22 -2.75 9.31 -9.79
CA SER A 22 -4.07 8.84 -9.34
C SER A 22 -3.94 7.60 -8.46
N ASP A 23 -5.02 7.23 -7.78
CA ASP A 23 -5.09 5.97 -7.04
C ASP A 23 -4.83 4.77 -7.97
N GLU A 24 -5.33 4.81 -9.21
CA GLU A 24 -5.07 3.78 -10.21
C GLU A 24 -3.59 3.68 -10.56
N ASP A 25 -2.91 4.81 -10.76
CA ASP A 25 -1.47 4.83 -11.06
C ASP A 25 -0.64 4.19 -9.94
N LEU A 26 -0.99 4.51 -8.69
CA LEU A 26 -0.29 3.99 -7.53
C LEU A 26 -0.66 2.52 -7.26
N MET A 27 -1.88 2.12 -7.55
CA MET A 27 -2.26 0.71 -7.49
C MET A 27 -1.53 -0.11 -8.57
N ARG A 28 -1.25 0.45 -9.74
CA ARG A 28 -0.40 -0.22 -10.75
C ARG A 28 1.02 -0.45 -10.24
N GLU A 29 1.56 0.49 -9.44
CA GLU A 29 2.85 0.27 -8.80
C GLU A 29 2.81 -0.88 -7.79
N ALA A 30 1.72 -0.98 -7.02
CA ALA A 30 1.50 -2.13 -6.13
C ALA A 30 1.36 -3.45 -6.94
N LEU A 31 0.68 -3.41 -8.09
CA LEU A 31 0.57 -4.57 -8.98
C LEU A 31 1.92 -5.01 -9.55
N ARG A 32 2.84 -4.10 -9.82
CA ARG A 32 4.23 -4.44 -10.22
C ARG A 32 4.93 -5.24 -9.12
N GLU A 33 4.77 -4.85 -7.89
CA GLU A 33 5.30 -5.61 -6.75
C GLU A 33 4.64 -7.00 -6.66
N ALA A 34 3.33 -7.08 -6.89
CA ALA A 34 2.61 -8.35 -6.92
C ALA A 34 3.11 -9.28 -8.04
N GLU A 35 3.38 -8.74 -9.23
CA GLU A 35 3.97 -9.51 -10.34
C GLU A 35 5.36 -10.04 -9.97
N GLN A 36 6.17 -9.26 -9.27
CA GLN A 36 7.47 -9.73 -8.80
C GLN A 36 7.31 -10.90 -7.82
N ALA A 37 6.36 -10.83 -6.90
CA ALA A 37 6.04 -11.95 -6.01
C ALA A 37 5.69 -13.20 -6.82
N ARG A 38 4.84 -13.07 -7.83
CA ARG A 38 4.44 -14.18 -8.70
C ARG A 38 5.65 -14.82 -9.41
N GLU A 39 6.56 -14.01 -9.94
CA GLU A 39 7.79 -14.51 -10.59
C GLU A 39 8.68 -15.29 -9.62
N GLU A 40 8.66 -14.94 -8.35
CA GLU A 40 9.39 -15.62 -7.28
C GLU A 40 8.65 -16.84 -6.72
N GLY A 41 7.47 -17.17 -7.24
CA GLY A 41 6.65 -18.28 -6.75
C GLY A 41 5.87 -17.98 -5.47
N GLU A 42 5.74 -16.70 -5.11
CA GLU A 42 4.99 -16.23 -3.95
C GLU A 42 3.56 -15.86 -4.34
N VAL A 43 2.65 -15.89 -3.38
CA VAL A 43 1.29 -15.37 -3.59
C VAL A 43 1.38 -13.91 -4.04
N PRO A 44 0.76 -13.53 -5.18
CA PRO A 44 1.01 -12.24 -5.83
C PRO A 44 0.25 -11.10 -5.17
N ILE A 45 0.78 -10.64 -4.07
CA ILE A 45 0.31 -9.46 -3.34
C ILE A 45 1.45 -8.45 -3.30
N GLY A 46 1.16 -7.22 -3.64
CA GLY A 46 2.10 -6.11 -3.63
C GLY A 46 1.54 -4.90 -2.90
N ALA A 47 2.44 -4.09 -2.37
CA ALA A 47 2.08 -2.90 -1.62
C ALA A 47 3.11 -1.78 -1.83
N VAL A 48 2.63 -0.54 -1.81
CA VAL A 48 3.47 0.65 -1.80
C VAL A 48 2.96 1.64 -0.76
N VAL A 49 3.88 2.34 -0.10
CA VAL A 49 3.57 3.45 0.80
C VAL A 49 3.97 4.74 0.11
N VAL A 50 3.06 5.70 0.10
CA VAL A 50 3.19 6.96 -0.62
C VAL A 50 3.12 8.13 0.37
N SER A 51 4.08 9.04 0.27
CA SER A 51 4.13 10.25 1.08
C SER A 51 3.08 11.28 0.62
N PRO A 52 2.82 12.35 1.42
CA PRO A 52 1.83 13.38 1.04
C PRO A 52 2.12 14.08 -0.29
N ASP A 53 3.38 14.15 -0.71
CA ASP A 53 3.80 14.74 -1.98
C ASP A 53 3.76 13.76 -3.16
N GLY A 54 3.23 12.56 -2.95
CA GLY A 54 3.03 11.56 -4.01
C GLY A 54 4.25 10.70 -4.31
N GLU A 55 5.30 10.78 -3.49
CA GLU A 55 6.50 9.96 -3.64
C GLU A 55 6.31 8.57 -3.00
N ILE A 56 6.73 7.53 -3.69
CA ILE A 56 6.75 6.17 -3.14
C ILE A 56 7.97 6.06 -2.22
N ILE A 57 7.72 5.85 -0.93
CA ILE A 57 8.74 5.78 0.11
C ILE A 57 8.93 4.38 0.68
N GLY A 58 8.10 3.43 0.31
CA GLY A 58 8.21 2.03 0.68
C GLY A 58 7.54 1.13 -0.34
N ARG A 59 8.17 -0.01 -0.64
CA ARG A 59 7.65 -1.04 -1.54
C ARG A 59 7.77 -2.39 -0.88
N GLY A 60 6.81 -3.27 -1.14
CA GLY A 60 6.85 -4.63 -0.65
C GLY A 60 6.03 -5.57 -1.51
N HIS A 61 6.46 -6.82 -1.55
CA HIS A 61 5.70 -7.92 -2.11
C HIS A 61 5.79 -9.11 -1.18
N ASN A 62 4.85 -10.02 -1.27
CA ASN A 62 4.84 -11.20 -0.40
C ASN A 62 6.12 -12.01 -0.60
N GLN A 63 6.78 -12.36 0.51
CA GLN A 63 8.04 -13.12 0.53
C GLN A 63 8.06 -14.19 1.63
N THR A 64 6.89 -14.68 2.04
CA THR A 64 6.78 -15.64 3.15
C THR A 64 7.55 -16.92 2.89
N GLU A 65 7.56 -17.43 1.67
CA GLU A 65 8.29 -18.65 1.30
C GLU A 65 9.80 -18.40 1.20
N GLY A 66 10.18 -17.35 0.47
CA GLY A 66 11.59 -17.02 0.24
C GLY A 66 12.34 -16.68 1.52
N LEU A 67 11.70 -15.94 2.43
CA LEU A 67 12.28 -15.57 3.73
C LEU A 67 11.98 -16.57 4.83
N ARG A 68 11.14 -17.58 4.59
CA ARG A 68 10.64 -18.51 5.61
C ARG A 68 10.08 -17.78 6.84
N ASP A 69 9.27 -16.77 6.56
CA ASP A 69 8.73 -15.85 7.57
C ASP A 69 7.25 -15.62 7.31
N VAL A 70 6.40 -16.11 8.20
CA VAL A 70 4.94 -15.97 8.09
C VAL A 70 4.47 -14.53 8.17
N THR A 71 5.30 -13.61 8.67
CA THR A 71 4.98 -12.18 8.76
C THR A 71 5.43 -11.39 7.53
N ALA A 72 6.15 -12.01 6.58
CA ALA A 72 6.71 -11.32 5.41
C ALA A 72 5.66 -11.08 4.32
N HIS A 73 4.54 -10.48 4.73
CA HIS A 73 3.50 -10.00 3.83
C HIS A 73 3.92 -8.68 3.16
N ALA A 74 3.38 -8.41 1.97
CA ALA A 74 3.67 -7.21 1.21
C ALA A 74 3.53 -5.93 2.05
N GLU A 75 2.46 -5.84 2.83
CA GLU A 75 2.16 -4.68 3.69
C GLU A 75 3.23 -4.50 4.77
N MET A 76 3.62 -5.58 5.44
CA MET A 76 4.63 -5.54 6.49
C MET A 76 5.97 -5.02 5.95
N ILE A 77 6.38 -5.51 4.79
CA ILE A 77 7.63 -5.10 4.14
C ILE A 77 7.57 -3.64 3.70
N ALA A 78 6.46 -3.22 3.06
CA ALA A 78 6.30 -1.84 2.60
C ALA A 78 6.27 -0.85 3.77
N LEU A 79 5.55 -1.17 4.85
CA LEU A 79 5.47 -0.33 6.05
C LEU A 79 6.84 -0.18 6.72
N THR A 80 7.57 -1.28 6.90
CA THR A 80 8.91 -1.28 7.49
C THR A 80 9.88 -0.45 6.65
N SER A 81 9.82 -0.59 5.32
CA SER A 81 10.64 0.19 4.39
C SER A 81 10.34 1.69 4.49
N ALA A 82 9.07 2.06 4.53
CA ALA A 82 8.65 3.46 4.67
C ALA A 82 9.09 4.08 6.00
N GLN A 83 8.95 3.33 7.09
CA GLN A 83 9.41 3.75 8.42
C GLN A 83 10.92 4.01 8.43
N GLY A 84 11.69 3.13 7.82
CA GLY A 84 13.13 3.30 7.68
C GLY A 84 13.50 4.53 6.85
N HIS A 85 12.79 4.77 5.76
CA HIS A 85 12.97 5.94 4.89
C HIS A 85 12.74 7.26 5.64
N LEU A 86 11.65 7.31 6.43
CA LEU A 86 11.29 8.52 7.20
C LEU A 86 12.04 8.66 8.52
N GLY A 87 12.66 7.60 9.01
CA GLY A 87 13.22 7.56 10.35
C GLY A 87 12.14 7.71 11.44
N ALA A 88 10.94 7.22 11.20
CA ALA A 88 9.78 7.36 12.09
C ALA A 88 8.89 6.12 12.03
N LYS A 89 8.32 5.73 13.16
CA LYS A 89 7.40 4.59 13.22
C LYS A 89 5.97 4.93 12.78
N LEU A 90 5.57 6.20 12.90
CA LEU A 90 4.23 6.65 12.52
C LEU A 90 4.25 7.21 11.10
N LEU A 91 3.30 6.79 10.29
CA LEU A 91 3.13 7.15 8.89
C LEU A 91 1.88 8.02 8.69
N THR A 92 1.67 8.98 9.60
CA THR A 92 0.41 9.72 9.77
C THR A 92 -0.09 10.47 8.55
N ASP A 93 0.82 10.86 7.64
CA ASP A 93 0.46 11.61 6.43
C ASP A 93 0.57 10.75 5.17
N CYS A 94 0.85 9.46 5.31
CA CYS A 94 1.09 8.57 4.18
C CYS A 94 -0.15 7.79 3.79
N THR A 95 -0.14 7.25 2.57
CA THR A 95 -1.15 6.32 2.06
C THR A 95 -0.51 4.98 1.76
N LEU A 96 -1.13 3.91 2.25
CA LEU A 96 -0.75 2.54 1.90
C LEU A 96 -1.68 2.03 0.80
N TYR A 97 -1.10 1.59 -0.31
CA TYR A 97 -1.79 0.89 -1.39
C TYR A 97 -1.40 -0.57 -1.35
N VAL A 98 -2.38 -1.45 -1.39
CA VAL A 98 -2.16 -2.91 -1.44
C VAL A 98 -3.13 -3.55 -2.43
N THR A 99 -2.67 -4.52 -3.18
CA THR A 99 -3.47 -5.14 -4.25
C THR A 99 -4.66 -5.95 -3.74
N ILE A 100 -4.52 -6.56 -2.57
CA ILE A 100 -5.56 -7.38 -1.94
C ILE A 100 -5.82 -6.85 -0.53
N GLU A 101 -7.07 -6.90 -0.09
CA GLU A 101 -7.46 -6.51 1.26
C GLU A 101 -6.52 -7.13 2.31
N PRO A 102 -5.98 -6.34 3.26
CA PRO A 102 -5.09 -6.86 4.28
C PRO A 102 -5.74 -7.92 5.19
N CYS A 103 -4.94 -8.89 5.62
CA CYS A 103 -5.36 -9.82 6.67
C CYS A 103 -5.35 -9.14 8.05
N VAL A 104 -5.84 -9.83 9.07
CA VAL A 104 -5.92 -9.31 10.46
C VAL A 104 -4.53 -8.92 11.01
N MET A 105 -3.50 -9.70 10.72
CA MET A 105 -2.14 -9.38 11.15
C MET A 105 -1.66 -8.05 10.58
N CYS A 106 -1.81 -7.87 9.26
CA CYS A 106 -1.41 -6.64 8.58
C CYS A 106 -2.28 -5.45 9.00
N ALA A 107 -3.58 -5.65 9.17
CA ALA A 107 -4.47 -4.60 9.67
C ALA A 107 -4.08 -4.12 11.07
N GLY A 108 -3.64 -5.03 11.93
CA GLY A 108 -3.07 -4.69 13.24
C GLY A 108 -1.81 -3.83 13.13
N ALA A 109 -0.89 -4.19 12.25
CA ALA A 109 0.30 -3.41 11.98
C ALA A 109 -0.04 -2.03 11.40
N ILE A 110 -0.99 -1.97 10.48
CA ILE A 110 -1.48 -0.72 9.88
C ILE A 110 -2.06 0.19 10.97
N ARG A 111 -2.83 -0.36 11.92
CA ARG A 111 -3.34 0.40 13.06
C ARG A 111 -2.22 1.11 13.81
N TRP A 112 -1.14 0.41 14.08
CA TRP A 112 -0.02 0.98 14.86
C TRP A 112 0.82 1.98 14.06
N CYS A 113 0.89 1.84 12.75
CA CYS A 113 1.56 2.81 11.86
C CYS A 113 0.73 4.08 11.62
N ARG A 114 -0.58 4.01 11.78
CA ARG A 114 -1.54 5.12 11.62
C ARG A 114 -1.44 5.87 10.29
N PRO A 115 -1.45 5.21 9.13
CA PRO A 115 -1.46 5.94 7.87
C PRO A 115 -2.74 6.78 7.74
N ALA A 116 -2.66 7.86 6.97
CA ALA A 116 -3.83 8.70 6.68
C ALA A 116 -4.89 7.94 5.88
N ARG A 117 -4.44 7.08 4.93
CA ARG A 117 -5.31 6.29 4.07
C ARG A 117 -4.78 4.87 3.88
N LEU A 118 -5.73 3.95 3.77
CA LEU A 118 -5.50 2.59 3.30
C LEU A 118 -6.36 2.40 2.05
N VAL A 119 -5.72 2.00 0.95
CA VAL A 119 -6.38 1.74 -0.33
C VAL A 119 -6.06 0.32 -0.77
N TRP A 120 -7.06 -0.49 -1.04
CA TRP A 120 -6.83 -1.81 -1.61
C TRP A 120 -7.60 -2.03 -2.91
N GLY A 121 -7.13 -2.99 -3.69
CA GLY A 121 -7.77 -3.39 -4.93
C GLY A 121 -8.93 -4.33 -4.70
N ALA A 122 -8.68 -5.62 -4.62
CA ALA A 122 -9.70 -6.63 -4.45
C ALA A 122 -9.94 -6.98 -2.98
N ASP A 123 -11.19 -7.21 -2.63
CA ASP A 123 -11.57 -7.73 -1.32
C ASP A 123 -11.08 -9.19 -1.15
N GLU A 124 -10.78 -9.57 0.10
CA GLU A 124 -10.44 -10.93 0.45
C GLU A 124 -11.55 -11.50 1.35
N PRO A 125 -12.50 -12.26 0.77
CA PRO A 125 -13.70 -12.67 1.50
C PRO A 125 -13.45 -13.75 2.55
N LYS A 126 -12.30 -14.43 2.53
CA LYS A 126 -12.00 -15.52 3.47
C LYS A 126 -11.23 -15.04 4.69
N VAL A 127 -10.15 -14.26 4.47
CA VAL A 127 -9.21 -13.89 5.53
C VAL A 127 -8.94 -12.40 5.62
N GLY A 128 -9.66 -11.57 4.85
CA GLY A 128 -9.59 -10.12 4.95
C GLY A 128 -10.01 -9.63 6.34
N PHE A 129 -9.39 -8.57 6.83
CA PHE A 129 -9.67 -8.07 8.18
C PHE A 129 -11.12 -7.62 8.37
N THR A 130 -11.81 -7.20 7.29
CA THR A 130 -13.22 -6.79 7.37
C THR A 130 -14.17 -7.94 7.72
N THR A 131 -13.73 -9.20 7.55
CA THR A 131 -14.50 -10.36 7.99
C THR A 131 -14.54 -10.48 9.53
N VAL A 132 -13.62 -9.82 10.20
CA VAL A 132 -13.55 -9.78 11.68
C VAL A 132 -14.11 -8.46 12.20
N SER A 133 -13.49 -7.34 11.86
CA SER A 133 -13.96 -6.00 12.26
C SER A 133 -13.22 -4.90 11.50
N ARG A 134 -13.95 -3.90 11.04
CA ARG A 134 -13.36 -2.67 10.49
C ARG A 134 -12.69 -1.81 11.57
N GLU A 135 -13.03 -2.03 12.83
CA GLU A 135 -12.48 -1.30 13.98
C GLU A 135 -11.04 -1.72 14.35
N ILE A 136 -10.48 -2.73 13.67
CA ILE A 136 -9.06 -3.07 13.81
C ILE A 136 -8.20 -1.89 13.39
N LEU A 137 -8.59 -1.15 12.35
CA LEU A 137 -7.88 0.03 11.90
C LEU A 137 -8.06 1.21 12.87
N HIS A 138 -7.08 2.11 12.88
CA HIS A 138 -7.21 3.36 13.63
C HIS A 138 -8.39 4.18 13.05
N PRO A 139 -9.23 4.81 13.90
CA PRO A 139 -10.43 5.51 13.43
C PRO A 139 -10.15 6.70 12.50
N ARG A 140 -8.94 7.24 12.48
CA ARG A 140 -8.54 8.32 11.59
C ARG A 140 -8.04 7.84 10.22
N THR A 141 -7.79 6.56 10.04
CA THR A 141 -7.38 6.02 8.74
C THR A 141 -8.58 5.93 7.82
N GLU A 142 -8.57 6.70 6.74
CA GLU A 142 -9.58 6.62 5.69
C GLU A 142 -9.36 5.36 4.84
N VAL A 143 -10.44 4.73 4.42
CA VAL A 143 -10.40 3.48 3.66
C VAL A 143 -11.05 3.69 2.31
N THR A 144 -10.35 3.27 1.26
CA THR A 144 -10.87 3.19 -0.11
C THR A 144 -10.60 1.77 -0.63
N SER A 145 -11.58 1.15 -1.27
CA SER A 145 -11.43 -0.18 -1.86
C SER A 145 -11.90 -0.19 -3.31
N GLY A 146 -11.60 -1.26 -4.02
CA GLY A 146 -12.06 -1.46 -5.39
C GLY A 146 -11.22 -0.79 -6.48
N ILE A 147 -10.04 -0.28 -6.16
CA ILE A 147 -9.15 0.34 -7.13
C ILE A 147 -8.44 -0.75 -7.93
N LEU A 148 -8.74 -0.87 -9.22
CA LEU A 148 -8.26 -1.93 -10.11
C LEU A 148 -8.53 -3.34 -9.55
N ALA A 149 -9.69 -3.52 -8.92
CA ALA A 149 -10.07 -4.76 -8.24
C ALA A 149 -9.99 -5.97 -9.18
N ASP A 150 -10.45 -5.83 -10.42
CA ASP A 150 -10.45 -6.94 -11.38
C ASP A 150 -9.03 -7.36 -11.77
N ASP A 151 -8.13 -6.40 -11.99
CA ASP A 151 -6.72 -6.69 -12.28
C ASP A 151 -6.04 -7.40 -11.10
N CYS A 152 -6.29 -6.93 -9.90
CA CYS A 152 -5.73 -7.54 -8.68
C CYS A 152 -6.25 -8.97 -8.47
N ARG A 153 -7.55 -9.17 -8.66
CA ARG A 153 -8.21 -10.48 -8.54
C ARG A 153 -7.73 -11.46 -9.61
N GLU A 154 -7.59 -10.99 -10.85
CA GLU A 154 -7.14 -11.83 -11.97
C GLU A 154 -5.72 -12.34 -11.75
N LEU A 155 -4.82 -11.51 -11.23
CA LEU A 155 -3.45 -11.92 -10.92
C LEU A 155 -3.43 -13.04 -9.89
N MET A 156 -4.25 -12.94 -8.82
CA MET A 156 -4.42 -13.99 -7.82
C MET A 156 -4.96 -15.27 -8.43
N SER A 157 -6.02 -15.16 -9.22
CA SER A 157 -6.68 -16.32 -9.86
C SER A 157 -5.72 -17.04 -10.80
N ARG A 158 -4.94 -16.30 -11.58
CA ARG A 158 -3.96 -16.87 -12.51
C ARG A 158 -2.84 -17.62 -11.77
N PHE A 159 -2.35 -17.08 -10.68
CA PHE A 159 -1.36 -17.74 -9.84
C PHE A 159 -1.85 -19.09 -9.33
N PHE A 160 -3.07 -19.17 -8.79
CA PHE A 160 -3.61 -20.42 -8.26
C PHE A 160 -3.96 -21.44 -9.37
N ARG A 161 -4.37 -20.97 -10.57
CA ARG A 161 -4.56 -21.86 -11.72
C ARG A 161 -3.26 -22.51 -12.18
N GLU A 162 -2.17 -21.77 -12.20
CA GLU A 162 -0.85 -22.25 -12.63
C GLU A 162 -0.25 -23.29 -11.67
N ARG A 163 -0.78 -23.41 -10.45
CA ARG A 163 -0.30 -24.33 -9.40
C ARG A 163 -1.15 -25.57 -9.20
N ARG A 164 -2.15 -25.73 -10.01
CA ARG A 164 -2.97 -26.96 -9.98
C ARG A 164 -2.37 -28.07 -10.82
#